data_3b4f0abbcd94df9f9c234d3f7a53bf64
#
_entry.id   3b4f0abbcd94df9f9c234d3f7a53bf64
#
_cell.length_a   1.000
_cell.length_b   1.000
_cell.length_c   1.000
_cell.angle_alpha   90.00
_cell.angle_beta   90.00
_cell.angle_gamma   90.00
#
_symmetry.space_group_name_H-M   'P 1'
#
loop_
_entity.id
_entity.type
_entity.pdbx_description
1 polymer ?
#
loop_
_entity_poly.entity_id
_entity_poly.type
_entity_poly.pdbx_seq_one_letter_code
_entity_poly.pdbx_strand_id
1 'polypeptide(L)'
;MSKEVNEERAPRTVTDVKEMLTKHSNGEIQRTIQNCITILQNDHVLADAIRLNLLSERIDIVKPVGWPRSGKTLNDTDMKYILRRMEKYGISSEKKIESAIHIVANENRYHPIRDYLNSLKWDGTERIPHVLHHFLGAAEDEYTCEAMKIFLLGAIKRMFQPGCKFETMLCLVGGQGTGKSSFFRLLAVKDEWFSDDLRRLDDDNVYRKLQGHWIIEMSEMIATANAKSIEEIKSFLSKQKETYKVPYETHPADRLRQCVFAGTTNRQDFLPRDRTGNRRFIPI
;
A
#
# COMPACT_ATOMS: atom_id res chain seq x y z
N MET A 1 -4.04 -21.99 15.58
CA MET A 1 -4.94 -22.50 14.55
C MET A 1 -4.13 -22.72 13.29
N SER A 2 -4.26 -23.83 12.69
CA SER A 2 -3.51 -24.60 11.72
C SER A 2 -2.55 -23.83 10.80
N LYS A 3 -1.24 -24.07 10.97
CA LYS A 3 -0.25 -23.91 9.92
C LYS A 3 -0.52 -25.02 8.91
N GLU A 4 -1.21 -24.72 7.82
CA GLU A 4 -1.09 -25.56 6.62
C GLU A 4 0.34 -25.41 6.11
N VAL A 5 1.10 -26.46 6.26
CA VAL A 5 2.41 -26.64 5.63
C VAL A 5 2.14 -26.62 4.14
N ASN A 6 2.61 -25.58 3.44
CA ASN A 6 2.67 -25.57 1.99
C ASN A 6 3.60 -26.72 1.57
N GLU A 7 3.04 -27.88 1.27
CA GLU A 7 3.75 -28.90 0.49
C GLU A 7 4.12 -28.24 -0.85
N GLU A 8 5.41 -28.11 -1.12
CA GLU A 8 5.92 -27.69 -2.44
C GLU A 8 5.37 -28.66 -3.49
N ARG A 9 4.29 -28.29 -4.14
CA ARG A 9 3.73 -29.05 -5.25
C ARG A 9 4.75 -29.05 -6.38
N ALA A 10 5.15 -30.22 -6.83
CA ALA A 10 6.01 -30.37 -7.99
C ALA A 10 5.47 -29.54 -9.17
N PRO A 11 6.34 -28.83 -9.92
CA PRO A 11 5.91 -27.97 -11.01
C PRO A 11 5.19 -28.79 -12.09
N ARG A 12 3.93 -28.44 -12.36
CA ARG A 12 3.10 -29.13 -13.37
C ARG A 12 3.53 -28.72 -14.78
N THR A 13 3.60 -29.68 -15.67
CA THR A 13 3.85 -29.42 -17.09
C THR A 13 2.60 -28.83 -17.77
N VAL A 14 2.77 -28.26 -18.96
CA VAL A 14 1.63 -27.78 -19.79
C VAL A 14 0.66 -28.94 -20.08
N THR A 15 1.15 -30.16 -20.26
CA THR A 15 0.32 -31.36 -20.51
C THR A 15 -0.54 -31.69 -19.31
N ASP A 16 0.03 -31.69 -18.10
CA ASP A 16 -0.69 -31.99 -16.86
C ASP A 16 -1.84 -30.99 -16.64
N VAL A 17 -1.57 -29.70 -16.90
CA VAL A 17 -2.60 -28.66 -16.77
C VAL A 17 -3.69 -28.83 -17.84
N LYS A 18 -3.36 -29.21 -19.08
CA LYS A 18 -4.35 -29.47 -20.15
C LYS A 18 -5.30 -30.60 -19.80
N GLU A 19 -4.87 -31.58 -19.03
CA GLU A 19 -5.73 -32.67 -18.56
C GLU A 19 -6.78 -32.22 -17.55
N MET A 20 -6.51 -31.15 -16.81
CA MET A 20 -7.43 -30.57 -15.84
C MET A 20 -8.49 -29.68 -16.48
N LEU A 21 -8.35 -29.30 -17.75
CA LEU A 21 -9.23 -28.35 -18.41
C LEU A 21 -10.49 -29.00 -18.94
N THR A 22 -11.62 -28.30 -18.83
CA THR A 22 -12.87 -28.71 -19.43
C THR A 22 -12.76 -28.65 -20.96
N LYS A 23 -13.21 -29.73 -21.62
CA LYS A 23 -13.16 -29.89 -23.07
C LYS A 23 -14.56 -30.00 -23.65
N HIS A 24 -14.70 -29.67 -24.93
CA HIS A 24 -15.87 -29.99 -25.73
C HIS A 24 -15.93 -31.50 -26.06
N SER A 25 -17.08 -31.96 -26.58
CA SER A 25 -17.26 -33.36 -27.01
C SER A 25 -16.26 -33.82 -28.10
N ASN A 26 -15.72 -32.88 -28.88
CA ASN A 26 -14.69 -33.11 -29.89
C ASN A 26 -13.26 -33.10 -29.32
N GLY A 27 -13.09 -32.96 -27.97
CA GLY A 27 -11.77 -32.96 -27.33
C GLY A 27 -11.08 -31.57 -27.28
N GLU A 28 -11.61 -30.54 -27.93
CA GLU A 28 -11.06 -29.20 -27.88
C GLU A 28 -11.27 -28.54 -26.52
N ILE A 29 -10.27 -27.80 -26.03
CA ILE A 29 -10.35 -27.08 -24.75
C ILE A 29 -11.39 -25.96 -24.86
N GLN A 30 -12.32 -25.91 -23.91
CA GLN A 30 -13.31 -24.83 -23.82
C GLN A 30 -12.64 -23.51 -23.41
N ARG A 31 -12.93 -22.43 -24.14
CA ARG A 31 -12.39 -21.09 -23.86
C ARG A 31 -13.26 -20.38 -22.81
N THR A 32 -13.29 -20.92 -21.59
CA THR A 32 -14.08 -20.39 -20.45
C THR A 32 -13.20 -19.62 -19.48
N ILE A 33 -13.81 -18.72 -18.66
CA ILE A 33 -13.10 -18.05 -17.55
C ILE A 33 -12.58 -19.12 -16.57
N GLN A 34 -13.34 -20.18 -16.30
CA GLN A 34 -12.93 -21.25 -15.40
C GLN A 34 -11.65 -21.94 -15.85
N ASN A 35 -11.52 -22.26 -17.15
CA ASN A 35 -10.30 -22.83 -17.67
C ASN A 35 -9.11 -21.85 -17.58
N CYS A 36 -9.35 -20.53 -17.77
CA CYS A 36 -8.31 -19.51 -17.52
C CYS A 36 -7.87 -19.51 -16.06
N ILE A 37 -8.80 -19.59 -15.10
CA ILE A 37 -8.49 -19.68 -13.67
C ILE A 37 -7.67 -20.93 -13.37
N THR A 38 -8.10 -22.09 -13.87
CA THR A 38 -7.37 -23.35 -13.68
C THR A 38 -5.93 -23.26 -14.20
N ILE A 39 -5.70 -22.61 -15.36
CA ILE A 39 -4.35 -22.41 -15.89
C ILE A 39 -3.56 -21.47 -14.99
N LEU A 40 -4.11 -20.32 -14.60
CA LEU A 40 -3.44 -19.33 -13.73
C LEU A 40 -3.03 -19.92 -12.38
N GLN A 41 -3.82 -20.84 -11.84
CA GLN A 41 -3.55 -21.50 -10.56
C GLN A 41 -2.60 -22.70 -10.63
N ASN A 42 -2.40 -23.30 -11.81
CA ASN A 42 -1.68 -24.55 -11.93
C ASN A 42 -0.48 -24.52 -12.89
N ASP A 43 -0.39 -23.54 -13.78
CA ASP A 43 0.76 -23.38 -14.67
C ASP A 43 2.02 -23.03 -13.87
N HIS A 44 3.13 -23.75 -14.06
CA HIS A 44 4.35 -23.61 -13.24
C HIS A 44 4.96 -22.20 -13.23
N VAL A 45 4.66 -21.35 -14.22
CA VAL A 45 5.10 -19.95 -14.25
C VAL A 45 4.10 -19.04 -13.55
N LEU A 46 2.79 -19.28 -13.70
CA LEU A 46 1.74 -18.38 -13.26
C LEU A 46 1.15 -18.73 -11.87
N ALA A 47 1.24 -20.01 -11.47
CA ALA A 47 0.73 -20.45 -10.17
C ALA A 47 1.35 -19.63 -9.03
N ASP A 48 0.52 -19.13 -8.12
CA ASP A 48 0.89 -18.28 -6.97
C ASP A 48 1.59 -16.96 -7.31
N ALA A 49 1.68 -16.62 -8.63
CA ALA A 49 2.34 -15.40 -9.06
C ALA A 49 1.45 -14.15 -8.91
N ILE A 50 0.15 -14.31 -9.14
CA ILE A 50 -0.80 -13.21 -9.28
C ILE A 50 -1.54 -13.01 -7.96
N ARG A 51 -1.38 -11.82 -7.35
CA ARG A 51 -1.97 -11.49 -6.05
C ARG A 51 -2.50 -10.07 -6.02
N LEU A 52 -3.60 -9.83 -5.29
CA LEU A 52 -4.11 -8.50 -5.03
C LEU A 52 -3.39 -7.89 -3.82
N ASN A 53 -2.71 -6.78 -4.03
CA ASN A 53 -2.09 -6.00 -2.98
C ASN A 53 -3.15 -5.09 -2.33
N LEU A 54 -3.51 -5.37 -1.07
CA LEU A 54 -4.55 -4.64 -0.34
C LEU A 54 -4.14 -3.22 0.11
N LEU A 55 -2.86 -2.88 0.05
CA LEU A 55 -2.38 -1.53 0.35
C LEU A 55 -2.53 -0.60 -0.87
N SER A 56 -2.10 -1.07 -2.04
CA SER A 56 -2.16 -0.31 -3.29
C SER A 56 -3.43 -0.56 -4.09
N GLU A 57 -4.21 -1.60 -3.74
CA GLU A 57 -5.37 -2.10 -4.47
C GLU A 57 -5.08 -2.41 -5.94
N ARG A 58 -3.83 -2.82 -6.21
CA ARG A 58 -3.35 -3.22 -7.53
C ARG A 58 -3.01 -4.70 -7.54
N ILE A 59 -3.09 -5.28 -8.72
CA ILE A 59 -2.65 -6.65 -8.94
C ILE A 59 -1.13 -6.65 -9.08
N ASP A 60 -0.46 -7.47 -8.28
CA ASP A 60 0.97 -7.66 -8.32
C ASP A 60 1.33 -9.06 -8.83
N ILE A 61 2.48 -9.16 -9.50
CA ILE A 61 3.16 -10.42 -9.77
C ILE A 61 4.30 -10.55 -8.77
N VAL A 62 4.12 -11.45 -7.79
CA VAL A 62 4.94 -11.52 -6.58
C VAL A 62 6.11 -12.50 -6.65
N LYS A 63 6.25 -13.24 -7.76
CA LYS A 63 7.36 -14.17 -7.99
C LYS A 63 7.96 -14.00 -9.39
N PRO A 64 9.16 -14.53 -9.66
CA PRO A 64 9.73 -14.57 -11.01
C PRO A 64 8.84 -15.33 -12.01
N VAL A 65 8.63 -14.77 -13.18
CA VAL A 65 7.70 -15.30 -14.21
C VAL A 65 8.37 -15.59 -15.57
N GLY A 66 9.69 -15.53 -15.62
CA GLY A 66 10.45 -15.92 -16.84
C GLY A 66 10.48 -14.86 -17.94
N TRP A 67 10.06 -13.62 -17.67
CA TRP A 67 10.24 -12.45 -18.53
C TRP A 67 10.71 -11.23 -17.75
N PRO A 68 11.40 -10.26 -18.41
CA PRO A 68 11.88 -9.05 -17.75
C PRO A 68 10.73 -8.17 -17.24
N ARG A 69 10.89 -7.63 -16.02
CA ARG A 69 9.92 -6.74 -15.37
C ARG A 69 10.65 -5.60 -14.66
N SER A 70 10.04 -4.42 -14.68
CA SER A 70 10.56 -3.21 -14.01
C SER A 70 9.95 -2.94 -12.63
N GLY A 71 8.99 -3.75 -12.17
CA GLY A 71 8.30 -3.57 -10.89
C GLY A 71 7.42 -4.73 -10.54
N LYS A 72 6.68 -4.66 -9.43
CA LYS A 72 5.78 -5.73 -8.96
C LYS A 72 4.41 -5.66 -9.59
N THR A 73 3.87 -4.45 -9.79
CA THR A 73 2.51 -4.25 -10.30
C THR A 73 2.38 -4.78 -11.73
N LEU A 74 1.31 -5.53 -11.97
CA LEU A 74 0.92 -6.02 -13.30
C LEU A 74 0.77 -4.84 -14.27
N ASN A 75 1.39 -4.94 -15.42
CA ASN A 75 1.34 -3.92 -16.48
C ASN A 75 0.93 -4.52 -17.84
N ASP A 76 0.76 -3.66 -18.84
CA ASP A 76 0.32 -4.08 -20.18
C ASP A 76 1.28 -5.07 -20.85
N THR A 77 2.58 -4.94 -20.60
CA THR A 77 3.59 -5.88 -21.11
C THR A 77 3.42 -7.25 -20.47
N ASP A 78 3.20 -7.32 -19.16
CA ASP A 78 2.92 -8.56 -18.47
C ASP A 78 1.67 -9.24 -19.04
N MET A 79 0.61 -8.47 -19.34
CA MET A 79 -0.60 -9.00 -19.98
C MET A 79 -0.31 -9.67 -21.32
N LYS A 80 0.58 -9.11 -22.15
CA LYS A 80 0.98 -9.72 -23.43
C LYS A 80 1.76 -11.04 -23.23
N TYR A 81 2.64 -11.10 -22.22
CA TYR A 81 3.34 -12.35 -21.89
C TYR A 81 2.39 -13.42 -21.33
N ILE A 82 1.44 -13.04 -20.50
CA ILE A 82 0.41 -13.96 -19.99
C ILE A 82 -0.45 -14.45 -21.16
N LEU A 83 -0.91 -13.58 -22.05
CA LEU A 83 -1.69 -13.94 -23.23
C LEU A 83 -0.93 -14.97 -24.09
N ARG A 84 0.34 -14.68 -24.43
CA ARG A 84 1.21 -15.63 -25.18
C ARG A 84 1.34 -16.98 -24.49
N ARG A 85 1.35 -17.00 -23.16
CA ARG A 85 1.39 -18.25 -22.40
C ARG A 85 0.07 -19.00 -22.44
N MET A 86 -1.07 -18.29 -22.36
CA MET A 86 -2.41 -18.86 -22.47
C MET A 86 -2.68 -19.50 -23.85
N GLU A 87 -2.06 -18.97 -24.91
CA GLU A 87 -2.13 -19.56 -26.26
C GLU A 87 -1.59 -21.00 -26.33
N LYS A 88 -0.65 -21.39 -25.46
CA LYS A 88 -0.16 -22.79 -25.35
C LYS A 88 -1.27 -23.75 -24.93
N TYR A 89 -2.33 -23.21 -24.31
CA TYR A 89 -3.52 -23.94 -23.89
C TYR A 89 -4.70 -23.76 -24.87
N GLY A 90 -4.49 -23.08 -26.00
CA GLY A 90 -5.54 -22.81 -26.99
C GLY A 90 -6.51 -21.69 -26.57
N ILE A 91 -6.13 -20.84 -25.59
CA ILE A 91 -6.96 -19.72 -25.11
C ILE A 91 -6.31 -18.41 -25.51
N SER A 92 -7.07 -17.56 -26.27
CA SER A 92 -6.62 -16.26 -26.78
C SER A 92 -7.56 -15.10 -26.46
N SER A 93 -8.64 -15.34 -25.69
CA SER A 93 -9.61 -14.30 -25.34
C SER A 93 -9.07 -13.40 -24.21
N GLU A 94 -8.54 -12.23 -24.57
CA GLU A 94 -7.97 -11.26 -23.63
C GLU A 94 -8.95 -10.90 -22.50
N LYS A 95 -10.22 -10.62 -22.81
CA LYS A 95 -11.26 -10.31 -21.82
C LYS A 95 -11.49 -11.43 -20.78
N LYS A 96 -11.47 -12.70 -21.21
CA LYS A 96 -11.66 -13.83 -20.28
C LYS A 96 -10.42 -14.05 -19.41
N ILE A 97 -9.24 -13.85 -20.00
CA ILE A 97 -7.95 -13.94 -19.28
C ILE A 97 -7.89 -12.83 -18.22
N GLU A 98 -8.22 -11.59 -18.58
CA GLU A 98 -8.27 -10.46 -17.65
C GLU A 98 -9.27 -10.71 -16.52
N SER A 99 -10.49 -11.16 -16.81
CA SER A 99 -11.47 -11.53 -15.79
C SER A 99 -10.96 -12.61 -14.85
N ALA A 100 -10.28 -13.62 -15.38
CA ALA A 100 -9.68 -14.69 -14.57
C ALA A 100 -8.53 -14.18 -13.69
N ILE A 101 -7.69 -13.27 -14.21
CA ILE A 101 -6.61 -12.62 -13.45
C ILE A 101 -7.19 -11.85 -12.25
N HIS A 102 -8.26 -11.08 -12.46
CA HIS A 102 -8.91 -10.36 -11.37
C HIS A 102 -9.50 -11.29 -10.31
N ILE A 103 -10.10 -12.41 -10.72
CA ILE A 103 -10.65 -13.41 -9.79
C ILE A 103 -9.52 -14.06 -8.98
N VAL A 104 -8.49 -14.58 -9.66
CA VAL A 104 -7.35 -15.24 -9.00
C VAL A 104 -6.60 -14.28 -8.08
N ALA A 105 -6.38 -13.04 -8.50
CA ALA A 105 -5.75 -12.03 -7.66
C ALA A 105 -6.57 -11.75 -6.39
N ASN A 106 -7.91 -11.66 -6.54
CA ASN A 106 -8.81 -11.40 -5.42
C ASN A 106 -8.93 -12.58 -4.45
N GLU A 107 -8.77 -13.82 -4.91
CA GLU A 107 -8.65 -15.01 -4.07
C GLU A 107 -7.31 -15.06 -3.31
N ASN A 108 -6.24 -14.53 -3.92
CA ASN A 108 -4.87 -14.54 -3.39
C ASN A 108 -4.46 -13.14 -2.89
N ARG A 109 -5.24 -12.56 -1.95
CA ARG A 109 -4.94 -11.25 -1.39
C ARG A 109 -3.74 -11.30 -0.45
N TYR A 110 -3.02 -10.19 -0.38
CA TYR A 110 -1.97 -10.00 0.62
C TYR A 110 -1.87 -8.52 1.02
N HIS A 111 -1.27 -8.25 2.16
CA HIS A 111 -1.07 -6.89 2.63
C HIS A 111 0.39 -6.70 3.05
N PRO A 112 1.23 -6.04 2.24
CA PRO A 112 2.68 -6.06 2.43
C PRO A 112 3.13 -5.53 3.80
N ILE A 113 2.47 -4.51 4.33
CA ILE A 113 2.81 -3.94 5.64
C ILE A 113 2.32 -4.82 6.79
N ARG A 114 1.13 -5.42 6.71
CA ARG A 114 0.65 -6.36 7.75
C ARG A 114 1.52 -7.61 7.80
N ASP A 115 1.90 -8.13 6.64
CA ASP A 115 2.79 -9.30 6.56
C ASP A 115 4.15 -8.97 7.18
N TYR A 116 4.70 -7.78 6.89
CA TYR A 116 5.92 -7.27 7.54
C TYR A 116 5.74 -7.15 9.06
N LEU A 117 4.73 -6.43 9.54
CA LEU A 117 4.49 -6.21 10.97
C LEU A 117 4.28 -7.53 11.73
N ASN A 118 3.57 -8.50 11.14
CA ASN A 118 3.35 -9.82 11.73
C ASN A 118 4.62 -10.69 11.77
N SER A 119 5.61 -10.40 10.92
CA SER A 119 6.90 -11.10 10.90
C SER A 119 7.87 -10.61 11.98
N LEU A 120 7.61 -9.43 12.55
CA LEU A 120 8.50 -8.83 13.55
C LEU A 120 8.45 -9.59 14.88
N LYS A 121 9.61 -9.68 15.52
CA LYS A 121 9.77 -10.17 16.88
C LYS A 121 10.47 -9.11 17.69
N TRP A 122 9.92 -8.76 18.84
CA TRP A 122 10.57 -7.82 19.74
C TRP A 122 11.84 -8.43 20.33
N ASP A 123 12.93 -7.67 20.28
CA ASP A 123 14.23 -8.06 20.80
C ASP A 123 14.49 -7.63 22.25
N GLY A 124 13.47 -7.04 22.91
CA GLY A 124 13.56 -6.56 24.28
C GLY A 124 14.14 -5.15 24.43
N THR A 125 14.51 -4.46 23.34
CA THR A 125 15.12 -3.13 23.40
C THR A 125 14.07 -2.03 23.26
N GLU A 126 13.99 -1.13 24.23
CA GLU A 126 13.14 0.05 24.17
C GLU A 126 13.80 1.15 23.34
N ARG A 127 13.27 1.42 22.16
CA ARG A 127 13.81 2.44 21.21
C ARG A 127 12.98 3.69 21.15
N ILE A 128 11.67 3.60 21.37
CA ILE A 128 10.74 4.72 21.19
C ILE A 128 11.10 5.93 22.05
N PRO A 129 11.48 5.80 23.33
CA PRO A 129 11.84 6.94 24.16
C PRO A 129 13.02 7.76 23.62
N HIS A 130 13.94 7.09 22.91
CA HIS A 130 15.22 7.66 22.51
C HIS A 130 15.31 8.06 21.04
N VAL A 131 14.37 7.58 20.19
CA VAL A 131 14.52 7.65 18.73
C VAL A 131 14.56 9.08 18.19
N LEU A 132 13.73 9.98 18.70
CA LEU A 132 13.69 11.37 18.26
C LEU A 132 14.93 12.15 18.74
N HIS A 133 15.39 11.89 19.95
CA HIS A 133 16.64 12.47 20.47
C HIS A 133 17.84 11.97 19.66
N HIS A 134 17.96 10.65 19.50
CA HIS A 134 19.12 10.04 18.85
C HIS A 134 19.31 10.48 17.40
N PHE A 135 18.23 10.53 16.61
CA PHE A 135 18.31 10.83 15.18
C PHE A 135 18.12 12.30 14.81
N LEU A 136 17.42 13.07 15.64
CA LEU A 136 17.04 14.43 15.31
C LEU A 136 17.48 15.47 16.36
N GLY A 137 18.05 15.04 17.48
CA GLY A 137 18.47 15.94 18.55
C GLY A 137 17.30 16.60 19.30
N ALA A 138 16.08 16.03 19.21
CA ALA A 138 14.94 16.50 19.97
C ALA A 138 15.14 16.32 21.49
N ALA A 139 14.36 17.01 22.32
CA ALA A 139 14.38 16.80 23.76
C ALA A 139 14.05 15.34 24.08
N GLU A 140 14.70 14.75 25.06
CA GLU A 140 14.40 13.41 25.58
C GLU A 140 13.52 13.56 26.82
N ASP A 141 12.22 13.68 26.59
CA ASP A 141 11.22 13.89 27.64
C ASP A 141 9.97 13.05 27.40
N GLU A 142 9.03 13.12 28.34
CA GLU A 142 7.77 12.40 28.28
C GLU A 142 6.93 12.81 27.06
N TYR A 143 6.94 14.08 26.68
CA TYR A 143 6.16 14.58 25.54
C TYR A 143 6.63 13.99 24.22
N THR A 144 7.94 14.01 23.96
CA THR A 144 8.52 13.45 22.72
C THR A 144 8.32 11.94 22.63
N CYS A 145 8.46 11.23 23.76
CA CYS A 145 8.18 9.81 23.86
C CYS A 145 6.72 9.47 23.53
N GLU A 146 5.76 10.14 24.18
CA GLU A 146 4.34 9.89 23.95
C GLU A 146 3.90 10.33 22.55
N ALA A 147 4.43 11.43 22.01
CA ALA A 147 4.21 11.86 20.64
C ALA A 147 4.59 10.75 19.63
N MET A 148 5.76 10.17 19.81
CA MET A 148 6.25 9.09 18.94
C MET A 148 5.42 7.81 19.09
N LYS A 149 5.04 7.42 20.32
CA LYS A 149 4.15 6.29 20.59
C LYS A 149 2.80 6.46 19.89
N ILE A 150 2.17 7.62 20.05
CA ILE A 150 0.86 7.92 19.43
C ILE A 150 0.97 7.80 17.91
N PHE A 151 2.00 8.36 17.30
CA PHE A 151 2.20 8.30 15.86
C PHE A 151 2.35 6.86 15.36
N LEU A 152 3.23 6.07 15.99
CA LEU A 152 3.46 4.68 15.62
C LEU A 152 2.24 3.79 15.85
N LEU A 153 1.56 3.94 16.99
CA LEU A 153 0.32 3.20 17.27
C LEU A 153 -0.77 3.54 16.25
N GLY A 154 -0.91 4.81 15.86
CA GLY A 154 -1.83 5.23 14.81
C GLY A 154 -1.49 4.63 13.46
N ALA A 155 -0.20 4.62 13.11
CA ALA A 155 0.30 4.03 11.87
C ALA A 155 0.02 2.52 11.81
N ILE A 156 0.29 1.79 12.87
CA ILE A 156 0.00 0.35 12.99
C ILE A 156 -1.51 0.10 12.99
N LYS A 157 -2.26 0.85 13.78
CA LYS A 157 -3.72 0.67 13.89
C LYS A 157 -4.41 0.83 12.53
N ARG A 158 -4.02 1.81 11.72
CA ARG A 158 -4.59 2.01 10.37
C ARG A 158 -4.30 0.87 9.42
N MET A 159 -3.19 0.14 9.60
CA MET A 159 -2.91 -1.06 8.81
C MET A 159 -3.84 -2.22 9.16
N PHE A 160 -4.12 -2.44 10.46
CA PHE A 160 -4.97 -3.56 10.90
C PHE A 160 -6.47 -3.21 10.94
N GLN A 161 -6.80 -1.94 11.08
CA GLN A 161 -8.17 -1.40 11.10
C GLN A 161 -8.30 -0.22 10.13
N PRO A 162 -8.29 -0.46 8.80
CA PRO A 162 -8.45 0.58 7.80
C PRO A 162 -9.69 1.44 8.08
N GLY A 163 -9.54 2.75 7.90
CA GLY A 163 -10.61 3.71 8.19
C GLY A 163 -10.83 4.03 9.67
N CYS A 164 -10.07 3.46 10.59
CA CYS A 164 -10.16 3.88 12.00
C CYS A 164 -9.86 5.37 12.14
N LYS A 165 -10.52 6.02 13.12
CA LYS A 165 -10.28 7.42 13.42
C LYS A 165 -8.86 7.61 13.94
N PHE A 166 -8.06 8.34 13.20
CA PHE A 166 -6.73 8.81 13.57
C PHE A 166 -6.46 10.11 12.81
N GLU A 167 -6.55 11.22 13.49
CA GLU A 167 -6.48 12.57 12.91
C GLU A 167 -5.24 13.36 13.34
N THR A 168 -4.29 12.68 13.98
CA THR A 168 -3.08 13.29 14.51
C THR A 168 -1.93 13.21 13.51
N MET A 169 -1.16 14.26 13.39
CA MET A 169 0.01 14.39 12.55
C MET A 169 1.22 14.79 13.40
N LEU A 170 2.28 13.99 13.36
CA LEU A 170 3.56 14.35 13.96
C LEU A 170 4.26 15.37 13.06
N CYS A 171 4.65 16.51 13.62
CA CYS A 171 5.25 17.63 12.91
C CYS A 171 6.68 17.88 13.42
N LEU A 172 7.68 17.57 12.62
CA LEU A 172 9.07 17.84 12.95
C LEU A 172 9.43 19.27 12.55
N VAL A 173 9.83 20.07 13.55
CA VAL A 173 10.19 21.49 13.39
C VAL A 173 11.68 21.66 13.61
N GLY A 174 12.38 22.29 12.68
CA GLY A 174 13.84 22.48 12.83
C GLY A 174 14.51 22.98 11.56
N GLY A 175 15.76 23.26 11.63
CA GLY A 175 16.55 23.80 10.52
C GLY A 175 16.53 22.93 9.25
N GLN A 176 16.89 23.52 8.13
CA GLN A 176 17.04 22.78 6.87
C GLN A 176 18.22 21.78 6.98
N GLY A 177 18.07 20.60 6.37
CA GLY A 177 19.14 19.58 6.36
C GLY A 177 19.27 18.74 7.63
N THR A 178 18.40 18.91 8.64
CA THR A 178 18.44 18.14 9.90
C THR A 178 17.94 16.70 9.80
N GLY A 179 17.58 16.22 8.61
CA GLY A 179 17.18 14.82 8.41
C GLY A 179 15.70 14.51 8.65
N LYS A 180 14.83 15.52 8.84
CA LYS A 180 13.38 15.33 9.16
C LYS A 180 12.65 14.43 8.17
N SER A 181 12.74 14.72 6.87
CA SER A 181 12.09 13.90 5.82
C SER A 181 12.74 12.51 5.70
N SER A 182 14.08 12.44 5.86
CA SER A 182 14.80 11.16 5.88
C SER A 182 14.35 10.28 7.05
N PHE A 183 14.07 10.86 8.21
CA PHE A 183 13.54 10.15 9.37
C PHE A 183 12.20 9.48 9.05
N PHE A 184 11.24 10.19 8.49
CA PHE A 184 9.93 9.60 8.12
C PHE A 184 10.06 8.55 7.01
N ARG A 185 10.95 8.76 6.04
CA ARG A 185 11.23 7.80 4.98
C ARG A 185 11.79 6.48 5.55
N LEU A 186 12.77 6.57 6.45
CA LEU A 186 13.31 5.39 7.13
C LEU A 186 12.29 4.71 8.04
N LEU A 187 11.45 5.49 8.72
CA LEU A 187 10.37 4.97 9.56
C LEU A 187 9.32 4.19 8.77
N ALA A 188 9.10 4.53 7.51
CA ALA A 188 8.24 3.79 6.60
C ALA A 188 8.83 2.44 6.17
N VAL A 189 10.08 2.13 6.53
CA VAL A 189 10.81 0.87 6.28
C VAL A 189 11.21 0.66 4.83
N LYS A 190 10.32 0.94 3.87
CA LYS A 190 10.59 0.84 2.42
C LYS A 190 10.21 2.13 1.73
N ASP A 191 11.02 2.53 0.75
CA ASP A 191 10.75 3.73 -0.04
C ASP A 191 9.38 3.70 -0.71
N GLU A 192 8.95 2.52 -1.18
CA GLU A 192 7.63 2.33 -1.80
C GLU A 192 6.44 2.56 -0.85
N TRP A 193 6.68 2.60 0.48
CA TRP A 193 5.66 2.85 1.51
C TRP A 193 5.65 4.29 2.02
N PHE A 194 6.57 5.12 1.55
CA PHE A 194 6.70 6.53 1.86
C PHE A 194 6.31 7.39 0.65
N SER A 195 5.70 8.55 0.92
CA SER A 195 5.46 9.57 -0.11
C SER A 195 5.67 10.96 0.47
N ASP A 196 6.34 11.82 -0.30
CA ASP A 196 6.50 13.27 -0.06
C ASP A 196 5.87 14.11 -1.18
N ASP A 197 5.04 13.47 -2.03
CA ASP A 197 4.42 14.12 -3.21
C ASP A 197 3.06 14.76 -2.91
N LEU A 198 2.61 14.79 -1.66
CA LEU A 198 1.33 15.43 -1.31
C LEU A 198 1.53 16.93 -1.06
N ARG A 199 1.49 17.71 -2.16
CA ARG A 199 1.76 19.17 -2.13
C ARG A 199 0.50 20.02 -2.03
N ARG A 200 -0.66 19.51 -2.43
CA ARG A 200 -1.95 20.23 -2.49
C ARG A 200 -3.09 19.28 -2.15
N LEU A 201 -4.13 19.79 -1.47
CA LEU A 201 -5.34 19.02 -1.12
C LEU A 201 -6.50 19.21 -2.11
N ASP A 202 -6.42 20.23 -2.96
CA ASP A 202 -7.39 20.56 -4.00
C ASP A 202 -7.12 19.87 -5.35
N ASP A 203 -6.13 18.95 -5.41
CA ASP A 203 -5.82 18.14 -6.59
C ASP A 203 -6.84 17.00 -6.71
N ASP A 204 -7.49 16.87 -7.86
CA ASP A 204 -8.42 15.77 -8.16
C ASP A 204 -7.78 14.38 -8.02
N ASN A 205 -6.45 14.31 -8.08
CA ASN A 205 -5.68 13.08 -7.91
C ASN A 205 -5.15 12.86 -6.49
N VAL A 206 -5.49 13.72 -5.52
CA VAL A 206 -4.98 13.63 -4.15
C VAL A 206 -5.15 12.22 -3.58
N TYR A 207 -6.29 11.60 -3.82
CA TYR A 207 -6.60 10.28 -3.27
C TYR A 207 -5.76 9.16 -3.85
N ARG A 208 -5.32 9.28 -5.12
CA ARG A 208 -4.39 8.33 -5.75
C ARG A 208 -3.00 8.41 -5.13
N LYS A 209 -2.59 9.61 -4.66
CA LYS A 209 -1.31 9.83 -3.98
C LYS A 209 -1.29 9.22 -2.58
N LEU A 210 -2.44 8.91 -2.00
CA LEU A 210 -2.54 8.20 -0.72
C LEU A 210 -2.36 6.68 -0.88
N GLN A 211 -2.70 6.16 -2.04
CA GLN A 211 -2.80 4.73 -2.28
C GLN A 211 -1.41 4.08 -2.37
N GLY A 212 -1.21 3.01 -1.62
CA GLY A 212 0.06 2.29 -1.62
C GLY A 212 1.10 2.81 -0.63
N HIS A 213 0.79 3.87 0.14
CA HIS A 213 1.72 4.47 1.09
C HIS A 213 1.25 4.28 2.54
N TRP A 214 2.21 4.14 3.44
CA TRP A 214 2.01 4.02 4.88
C TRP A 214 2.17 5.37 5.58
N ILE A 215 3.30 6.06 5.30
CA ILE A 215 3.59 7.39 5.83
C ILE A 215 3.64 8.39 4.68
N ILE A 216 2.86 9.47 4.79
CA ILE A 216 2.82 10.53 3.79
C ILE A 216 3.24 11.84 4.43
N GLU A 217 4.28 12.43 3.89
CA GLU A 217 4.83 13.71 4.33
C GLU A 217 4.13 14.89 3.64
N MET A 218 3.77 15.89 4.44
CA MET A 218 3.11 17.14 4.03
C MET A 218 4.02 18.35 4.32
N SER A 219 5.24 18.37 3.79
CA SER A 219 6.25 19.39 4.13
C SER A 219 5.90 20.79 3.62
N GLU A 220 5.67 20.96 2.34
CA GLU A 220 5.42 22.27 1.73
C GLU A 220 4.09 22.90 2.17
N MET A 221 3.08 22.09 2.40
CA MET A 221 1.77 22.55 2.82
C MET A 221 1.79 23.18 4.21
N ILE A 222 2.56 22.59 5.12
CA ILE A 222 2.69 23.11 6.50
C ILE A 222 3.57 24.37 6.49
N ALA A 223 4.65 24.38 5.72
CA ALA A 223 5.56 25.50 5.64
C ALA A 223 4.91 26.79 5.11
N THR A 224 3.89 26.66 4.23
CA THR A 224 3.19 27.79 3.59
C THR A 224 1.77 28.00 4.13
N ALA A 225 1.34 27.24 5.13
CA ALA A 225 -0.03 27.25 5.62
C ALA A 225 -0.42 28.59 6.26
N ASN A 226 -1.60 29.08 5.86
CA ASN A 226 -2.32 30.14 6.52
C ASN A 226 -3.49 29.54 7.32
N ALA A 227 -4.28 30.38 8.03
CA ALA A 227 -5.38 29.90 8.84
C ALA A 227 -6.40 29.06 8.06
N LYS A 228 -6.73 29.43 6.82
CA LYS A 228 -7.66 28.70 5.95
C LYS A 228 -7.08 27.34 5.57
N SER A 229 -5.81 27.32 5.14
CA SER A 229 -5.12 26.07 4.77
C SER A 229 -5.00 25.10 5.95
N ILE A 230 -4.81 25.60 7.18
CA ILE A 230 -4.78 24.76 8.39
C ILE A 230 -6.13 24.10 8.63
N GLU A 231 -7.25 24.80 8.45
CA GLU A 231 -8.59 24.20 8.59
C GLU A 231 -8.86 23.14 7.51
N GLU A 232 -8.40 23.36 6.28
CA GLU A 232 -8.46 22.38 5.19
C GLU A 232 -7.63 21.13 5.54
N ILE A 233 -6.43 21.30 6.09
CA ILE A 233 -5.59 20.18 6.55
C ILE A 233 -6.28 19.44 7.69
N LYS A 234 -6.83 20.13 8.70
CA LYS A 234 -7.58 19.51 9.81
C LYS A 234 -8.76 18.69 9.30
N SER A 235 -9.54 19.23 8.36
CA SER A 235 -10.64 18.52 7.72
C SER A 235 -10.14 17.28 6.98
N PHE A 236 -9.06 17.40 6.21
CA PHE A 236 -8.47 16.31 5.47
C PHE A 236 -7.94 15.21 6.39
N LEU A 237 -7.24 15.55 7.49
CA LEU A 237 -6.74 14.58 8.47
C LEU A 237 -7.86 13.76 9.11
N SER A 238 -9.03 14.38 9.30
CA SER A 238 -10.19 13.75 9.97
C SER A 238 -10.93 12.71 9.11
N LYS A 239 -10.67 12.67 7.80
CA LYS A 239 -11.32 11.70 6.91
C LYS A 239 -10.89 10.27 7.24
N GLN A 240 -11.85 9.35 7.20
CA GLN A 240 -11.66 7.93 7.47
C GLN A 240 -11.70 7.10 6.18
N LYS A 241 -12.38 7.61 5.17
CA LYS A 241 -12.52 6.98 3.84
C LYS A 241 -12.49 8.02 2.74
N GLU A 242 -12.15 7.57 1.57
CA GLU A 242 -12.21 8.32 0.33
C GLU A 242 -13.15 7.59 -0.64
N THR A 243 -14.01 8.34 -1.31
CA THR A 243 -14.90 7.76 -2.34
C THR A 243 -14.47 8.33 -3.68
N TYR A 244 -13.87 7.50 -4.52
CA TYR A 244 -13.45 7.91 -5.86
C TYR A 244 -13.48 6.74 -6.84
N LYS A 245 -13.56 7.09 -8.13
CA LYS A 245 -13.50 6.11 -9.21
C LYS A 245 -12.05 6.02 -9.70
N VAL A 246 -11.50 4.81 -9.65
CA VAL A 246 -10.22 4.56 -10.33
C VAL A 246 -10.46 4.54 -11.85
N PRO A 247 -9.57 5.09 -12.66
CA PRO A 247 -9.65 4.94 -14.11
C PRO A 247 -9.79 3.48 -14.48
N TYR A 248 -10.68 3.22 -15.43
CA TYR A 248 -11.03 1.89 -15.94
C TYR A 248 -11.90 1.02 -15.01
N GLU A 249 -12.16 1.41 -13.75
CA GLU A 249 -13.21 0.77 -12.95
C GLU A 249 -14.59 1.29 -13.34
N THR A 250 -15.57 0.39 -13.42
CA THR A 250 -16.95 0.76 -13.80
C THR A 250 -17.67 1.49 -12.67
N HIS A 251 -17.37 1.13 -11.42
CA HIS A 251 -18.07 1.65 -10.24
C HIS A 251 -17.12 2.39 -9.28
N PRO A 252 -17.55 3.51 -8.67
CA PRO A 252 -16.83 4.11 -7.56
C PRO A 252 -16.84 3.17 -6.35
N ALA A 253 -15.77 3.14 -5.58
CA ALA A 253 -15.67 2.37 -4.36
C ALA A 253 -15.24 3.25 -3.18
N ASP A 254 -15.76 2.91 -1.99
CA ASP A 254 -15.28 3.48 -0.73
C ASP A 254 -13.95 2.83 -0.37
N ARG A 255 -12.91 3.66 -0.24
CA ARG A 255 -11.57 3.22 0.09
C ARG A 255 -11.20 3.71 1.47
N LEU A 256 -11.07 2.77 2.38
CA LEU A 256 -10.74 3.05 3.77
C LEU A 256 -9.29 3.53 3.87
N ARG A 257 -9.09 4.65 4.58
CA ARG A 257 -7.77 5.24 4.74
C ARG A 257 -6.84 4.34 5.55
N GLN A 258 -5.69 4.03 5.00
CA GLN A 258 -4.67 3.19 5.61
C GLN A 258 -3.42 3.97 6.02
N CYS A 259 -3.12 5.09 5.35
CA CYS A 259 -1.95 5.91 5.63
C CYS A 259 -2.11 6.79 6.88
N VAL A 260 -0.97 7.22 7.42
CA VAL A 260 -0.85 8.31 8.39
C VAL A 260 -0.08 9.47 7.77
N PHE A 261 -0.26 10.68 8.34
CA PHE A 261 0.36 11.88 7.85
C PHE A 261 1.44 12.37 8.81
N ALA A 262 2.54 12.82 8.25
CA ALA A 262 3.66 13.43 8.92
C ALA A 262 3.90 14.83 8.36
N GLY A 263 4.39 15.74 9.16
CA GLY A 263 4.69 17.10 8.75
C GLY A 263 6.15 17.45 8.99
N THR A 264 6.74 18.23 8.09
CA THR A 264 8.05 18.83 8.32
C THR A 264 8.02 20.32 7.99
N THR A 265 8.66 21.12 8.82
CA THR A 265 8.76 22.57 8.59
C THR A 265 10.03 23.14 9.21
N ASN A 266 10.51 24.25 8.65
CA ASN A 266 11.59 25.04 9.22
C ASN A 266 11.07 26.22 10.07
N ARG A 267 9.76 26.43 10.08
CA ARG A 267 9.11 27.54 10.78
C ARG A 267 8.62 27.10 12.15
N GLN A 268 9.05 27.77 13.20
CA GLN A 268 8.57 27.50 14.57
C GLN A 268 7.13 27.97 14.81
N ASP A 269 6.68 28.98 14.06
CA ASP A 269 5.36 29.62 14.15
C ASP A 269 4.40 29.14 13.04
N PHE A 270 4.52 27.90 12.57
CA PHE A 270 3.73 27.39 11.45
C PHE A 270 2.24 27.17 11.79
N LEU A 271 1.89 27.02 13.07
CA LEU A 271 0.52 26.90 13.51
C LEU A 271 -0.06 28.25 13.90
N PRO A 272 -1.19 28.69 13.29
CA PRO A 272 -1.85 29.92 13.69
C PRO A 272 -2.37 29.80 15.13
N ARG A 273 -2.45 30.93 15.84
CA ARG A 273 -3.12 31.00 17.13
C ARG A 273 -4.61 30.76 16.92
N ASP A 274 -5.06 29.55 17.24
CA ASP A 274 -6.43 29.08 17.04
C ASP A 274 -7.13 28.87 18.39
N ARG A 275 -8.34 29.41 18.54
CA ARG A 275 -9.18 29.20 19.73
C ARG A 275 -9.68 27.77 19.86
N THR A 276 -9.81 27.04 18.75
CA THR A 276 -10.26 25.64 18.73
C THR A 276 -9.14 24.65 19.05
N GLY A 277 -7.91 25.15 19.16
CA GLY A 277 -6.70 24.39 19.45
C GLY A 277 -6.19 23.56 18.24
N ASN A 278 -4.90 23.40 18.21
CA ASN A 278 -4.21 22.65 17.14
C ASN A 278 -3.93 21.19 17.53
N ARG A 279 -4.85 20.56 18.27
CA ARG A 279 -4.68 19.21 18.86
C ARG A 279 -4.34 18.08 17.85
N ARG A 280 -4.56 18.35 16.56
CA ARG A 280 -4.21 17.39 15.50
C ARG A 280 -2.73 17.43 15.13
N PHE A 281 -2.05 18.49 15.46
CA PHE A 281 -0.64 18.69 15.17
C PHE A 281 0.18 18.47 16.44
N ILE A 282 1.14 17.57 16.38
CA ILE A 282 2.08 17.31 17.48
C ILE A 282 3.46 17.83 17.04
N PRO A 283 3.83 19.09 17.39
CA PRO A 283 5.14 19.64 17.03
C PRO A 283 6.24 19.06 17.91
N ILE A 284 7.38 18.71 17.29
CA ILE A 284 8.63 18.30 17.94
C ILE A 284 9.76 19.15 17.36
#